data_28361cd8c4a021eac22f3e082034ae22
#
_entry.id   28361cd8c4a021eac22f3e082034ae22
#
_cell.length_a   1.000
_cell.length_b   1.000
_cell.length_c   1.000
_cell.angle_alpha   90.00
_cell.angle_beta   90.00
_cell.angle_gamma   90.00
#
_symmetry.space_group_name_H-M   'P 1'
#
loop_
_entity.id
_entity.type
_entity.pdbx_description
1 polymer ?
#
loop_
_entity_poly.entity_id
_entity_poly.type
_entity_poly.pdbx_seq_one_letter_code
_entity_poly.pdbx_strand_id
1 'polypeptide(L)'
;AYTYLYPLEGMKAAEFWVSPEMSAQSAAEAVSRGYTAVKFDPAGPYTIRGGHMPAMSDISRSVAFCKAIREAVGDRADLLFGTHGQFSTAGAIRMGQALEPYSPLWYEEPVPPDDLHSMTAVARAVRIPVAAGERLSTKAEFGAVLRAGAAEILQPALGRAGGIWEMKKIAAMAEVHNAQMAPHL
;
A
#
# COMPACT_ATOMS: atom_id res chain seq x y z
N ALA A 1 12.83 -8.71 0.02
CA ALA A 1 12.02 -8.58 1.26
C ALA A 1 11.73 -7.10 1.51
N TYR A 2 10.57 -6.81 2.10
CA TYR A 2 10.23 -5.44 2.50
C TYR A 2 10.09 -5.33 4.02
N THR A 3 10.18 -4.09 4.52
CA THR A 3 9.89 -3.75 5.91
C THR A 3 9.01 -2.51 5.99
N TYR A 4 8.20 -2.44 7.05
CA TYR A 4 7.51 -1.21 7.40
C TYR A 4 8.52 -0.23 8.05
N LEU A 5 8.39 1.07 7.76
CA LEU A 5 9.25 2.08 8.37
C LEU A 5 8.78 2.41 9.78
N TYR A 6 9.70 2.34 10.72
CA TYR A 6 9.52 2.68 12.13
C TYR A 6 10.57 3.70 12.59
N PRO A 7 10.29 4.42 13.68
CA PRO A 7 11.28 5.31 14.28
C PRO A 7 12.58 4.55 14.61
N LEU A 8 13.73 5.13 14.26
CA LEU A 8 15.03 4.63 14.70
C LEU A 8 15.26 4.99 16.17
N GLU A 9 16.28 4.36 16.80
CA GLU A 9 16.67 4.67 18.17
C GLU A 9 16.95 6.17 18.33
N GLY A 10 16.40 6.78 19.36
CA GLY A 10 16.49 8.21 19.63
C GLY A 10 15.48 9.10 18.88
N MET A 11 14.73 8.59 17.92
CA MET A 11 13.66 9.33 17.27
C MET A 11 12.38 9.32 18.13
N LYS A 12 11.70 10.48 18.20
CA LYS A 12 10.39 10.55 18.86
C LYS A 12 9.30 10.06 17.93
N ALA A 13 8.56 9.03 18.35
CA ALA A 13 7.52 8.40 17.55
C ALA A 13 6.47 9.40 17.03
N ALA A 14 6.03 10.35 17.86
CA ALA A 14 5.03 11.34 17.46
C ALA A 14 5.53 12.26 16.33
N GLU A 15 6.82 12.56 16.28
CA GLU A 15 7.44 13.38 15.23
C GLU A 15 7.69 12.56 13.97
N PHE A 16 8.08 11.28 14.12
CA PHE A 16 8.36 10.37 13.00
C PHE A 16 7.19 10.25 12.01
N TRP A 17 5.97 10.06 12.52
CA TRP A 17 4.79 9.82 11.68
C TRP A 17 4.34 11.03 10.85
N VAL A 18 4.94 12.19 11.08
CA VAL A 18 4.65 13.42 10.34
C VAL A 18 5.89 14.03 9.68
N SER A 19 7.07 13.42 9.83
CA SER A 19 8.34 13.89 9.28
C SER A 19 8.81 13.04 8.09
N PRO A 20 8.77 13.59 6.87
CA PRO A 20 9.37 12.97 5.70
C PRO A 20 10.86 12.66 5.87
N GLU A 21 11.60 13.55 6.55
CA GLU A 21 13.04 13.44 6.74
C GLU A 21 13.40 12.27 7.66
N MET A 22 12.68 12.09 8.77
CA MET A 22 12.88 10.93 9.66
C MET A 22 12.53 9.62 8.96
N SER A 23 11.47 9.59 8.16
CA SER A 23 11.10 8.41 7.37
C SER A 23 12.13 8.11 6.28
N ALA A 24 12.72 9.13 5.67
CA ALA A 24 13.82 8.96 4.71
C ALA A 24 15.07 8.37 5.37
N GLN A 25 15.42 8.80 6.59
CA GLN A 25 16.52 8.22 7.37
C GLN A 25 16.24 6.74 7.71
N SER A 26 15.02 6.42 8.16
CA SER A 26 14.63 5.04 8.43
C SER A 26 14.68 4.17 7.18
N ALA A 27 14.27 4.71 6.03
CA ALA A 27 14.35 4.00 4.75
C ALA A 27 15.80 3.73 4.33
N ALA A 28 16.70 4.71 4.47
CA ALA A 28 18.12 4.53 4.20
C ALA A 28 18.75 3.46 5.10
N GLU A 29 18.40 3.43 6.38
CA GLU A 29 18.82 2.40 7.32
C GLU A 29 18.28 1.02 6.93
N ALA A 30 17.00 0.91 6.57
CA ALA A 30 16.42 -0.34 6.08
C ALA A 30 17.16 -0.89 4.85
N VAL A 31 17.49 -0.03 3.89
CA VAL A 31 18.28 -0.39 2.70
C VAL A 31 19.70 -0.85 3.09
N SER A 32 20.35 -0.19 4.06
CA SER A 32 21.67 -0.60 4.54
C SER A 32 21.66 -2.01 5.14
N ARG A 33 20.51 -2.44 5.69
CA ARG A 33 20.27 -3.78 6.24
C ARG A 33 19.86 -4.81 5.19
N GLY A 34 19.77 -4.43 3.92
CA GLY A 34 19.48 -5.32 2.80
C GLY A 34 18.01 -5.44 2.41
N TYR A 35 17.13 -4.59 2.93
CA TYR A 35 15.75 -4.52 2.43
C TYR A 35 15.70 -3.85 1.06
N THR A 36 14.90 -4.41 0.16
CA THR A 36 14.73 -3.92 -1.21
C THR A 36 13.39 -3.23 -1.45
N ALA A 37 12.57 -3.10 -0.41
CA ALA A 37 11.37 -2.30 -0.44
C ALA A 37 11.00 -1.81 0.97
N VAL A 38 10.36 -0.65 1.04
CA VAL A 38 9.96 0.01 2.30
C VAL A 38 8.49 0.43 2.26
N LYS A 39 7.73 0.09 3.30
CA LYS A 39 6.31 0.41 3.44
C LYS A 39 6.11 1.56 4.42
N PHE A 40 5.19 2.47 4.10
CA PHE A 40 4.87 3.65 4.91
C PHE A 40 3.47 4.18 4.60
N ASP A 41 2.85 4.87 5.57
CA ASP A 41 1.48 5.37 5.52
C ASP A 41 1.37 6.84 5.94
N PRO A 42 1.72 7.81 5.12
CA PRO A 42 1.71 9.22 5.51
C PRO A 42 0.37 9.93 5.28
N ALA A 43 -0.64 9.22 4.78
CA ALA A 43 -1.89 9.83 4.30
C ALA A 43 -2.82 10.37 5.40
N GLY A 44 -2.39 10.31 6.65
CA GLY A 44 -3.14 10.80 7.80
C GLY A 44 -3.79 9.69 8.63
N PRO A 45 -4.43 10.05 9.73
CA PRO A 45 -5.01 9.09 10.65
C PRO A 45 -6.11 8.28 9.97
N TYR A 46 -6.12 6.97 10.21
CA TYR A 46 -7.15 6.09 9.70
C TYR A 46 -8.52 6.45 10.24
N THR A 47 -9.52 6.39 9.36
CA THR A 47 -10.91 6.46 9.77
C THR A 47 -11.55 5.09 9.57
N ILE A 48 -12.27 4.61 10.58
CA ILE A 48 -13.09 3.40 10.48
C ILE A 48 -14.47 3.69 9.87
N ARG A 49 -14.71 4.93 9.45
CA ARG A 49 -15.99 5.41 8.93
C ARG A 49 -15.81 5.74 7.45
N GLY A 50 -16.11 4.80 6.58
CA GLY A 50 -16.24 5.01 5.14
C GLY A 50 -15.14 5.86 4.47
N GLY A 51 -15.13 5.87 3.16
CA GLY A 51 -14.15 6.63 2.39
C GLY A 51 -14.36 8.14 2.47
N HIS A 52 -13.30 8.92 2.61
CA HIS A 52 -13.32 10.38 2.61
C HIS A 52 -12.42 10.98 1.52
N MET A 53 -12.65 12.24 1.19
CA MET A 53 -11.76 12.99 0.31
C MET A 53 -10.56 13.48 1.12
N PRO A 54 -9.30 13.16 0.73
CA PRO A 54 -8.12 13.67 1.42
C PRO A 54 -8.04 15.19 1.30
N ALA A 55 -7.66 15.87 2.39
CA ALA A 55 -7.35 17.29 2.35
C ALA A 55 -6.09 17.56 1.52
N MET A 56 -5.91 18.78 1.04
CA MET A 56 -4.68 19.16 0.32
C MET A 56 -3.44 18.98 1.19
N SER A 57 -3.53 19.22 2.50
CA SER A 57 -2.45 18.97 3.45
C SER A 57 -2.02 17.50 3.50
N ASP A 58 -2.98 16.57 3.40
CA ASP A 58 -2.70 15.12 3.42
C ASP A 58 -2.01 14.67 2.12
N ILE A 59 -2.47 15.22 0.98
CA ILE A 59 -1.85 14.97 -0.32
C ILE A 59 -0.42 15.54 -0.32
N SER A 60 -0.24 16.78 0.10
CA SER A 60 1.08 17.43 0.13
C SER A 60 2.06 16.70 1.05
N ARG A 61 1.59 16.23 2.22
CA ARG A 61 2.39 15.43 3.14
C ARG A 61 2.78 14.09 2.49
N SER A 62 1.84 13.39 1.89
CA SER A 62 2.08 12.10 1.21
C SER A 62 3.11 12.24 0.08
N VAL A 63 3.00 13.29 -0.71
CA VAL A 63 3.98 13.65 -1.76
C VAL A 63 5.35 13.92 -1.15
N ALA A 64 5.43 14.69 -0.06
CA ALA A 64 6.69 14.99 0.62
C ALA A 64 7.38 13.74 1.14
N PHE A 65 6.62 12.79 1.73
CA PHE A 65 7.15 11.49 2.16
C PHE A 65 7.71 10.67 0.98
N CYS A 66 6.93 10.50 -0.09
CA CYS A 66 7.39 9.76 -1.26
C CYS A 66 8.64 10.39 -1.87
N LYS A 67 8.69 11.73 -1.96
CA LYS A 67 9.86 12.46 -2.46
C LYS A 67 11.09 12.21 -1.58
N ALA A 68 10.99 12.46 -0.27
CA ALA A 68 12.12 12.33 0.64
C ALA A 68 12.66 10.89 0.72
N ILE A 69 11.76 9.89 0.78
CA ILE A 69 12.15 8.48 0.78
C ILE A 69 12.81 8.10 -0.55
N ARG A 70 12.22 8.46 -1.70
CA ARG A 70 12.78 8.17 -3.02
C ARG A 70 14.16 8.81 -3.21
N GLU A 71 14.37 10.05 -2.75
CA GLU A 71 15.66 10.72 -2.78
C GLU A 71 16.71 10.01 -1.91
N ALA A 72 16.31 9.48 -0.75
CA ALA A 72 17.21 8.78 0.17
C ALA A 72 17.60 7.37 -0.32
N VAL A 73 16.66 6.62 -0.91
CA VAL A 73 16.92 5.23 -1.31
C VAL A 73 17.29 5.09 -2.79
N GLY A 74 16.95 6.06 -3.63
CA GLY A 74 17.17 5.99 -5.09
C GLY A 74 16.42 4.81 -5.71
N ASP A 75 17.10 4.05 -6.55
CA ASP A 75 16.63 2.81 -7.21
C ASP A 75 16.95 1.53 -6.40
N ARG A 76 17.55 1.67 -5.21
CA ARG A 76 17.92 0.53 -4.36
C ARG A 76 16.75 -0.10 -3.62
N ALA A 77 15.61 0.59 -3.52
CA ALA A 77 14.42 0.06 -2.89
C ALA A 77 13.13 0.60 -3.52
N ASP A 78 12.11 -0.25 -3.55
CA ASP A 78 10.76 0.10 -3.95
C ASP A 78 9.99 0.79 -2.81
N LEU A 79 9.09 1.70 -3.17
CA LEU A 79 8.20 2.39 -2.25
C LEU A 79 6.83 1.70 -2.22
N LEU A 80 6.36 1.38 -1.02
CA LEU A 80 5.10 0.70 -0.78
C LEU A 80 4.18 1.62 0.00
N PHE A 81 3.17 2.20 -0.68
CA PHE A 81 2.30 3.21 -0.09
C PHE A 81 1.01 2.58 0.46
N GLY A 82 0.80 2.67 1.76
CA GLY A 82 -0.35 2.15 2.48
C GLY A 82 -1.40 3.21 2.77
N THR A 83 -2.70 2.85 2.77
CA THR A 83 -3.81 3.76 3.08
C THR A 83 -4.95 3.14 3.89
N HIS A 84 -5.01 1.84 4.04
CA HIS A 84 -6.03 1.11 4.82
C HIS A 84 -7.49 1.43 4.46
N GLY A 85 -7.79 1.65 3.17
CA GLY A 85 -9.16 1.81 2.70
C GLY A 85 -9.85 3.10 3.14
N GLN A 86 -9.11 4.16 3.35
CA GLN A 86 -9.66 5.38 3.96
C GLN A 86 -10.22 6.40 2.98
N PHE A 87 -10.06 6.23 1.67
CA PHE A 87 -10.47 7.26 0.72
C PHE A 87 -11.78 6.91 0.00
N SER A 88 -12.50 7.96 -0.43
CA SER A 88 -13.48 7.86 -1.48
C SER A 88 -12.80 7.58 -2.82
N THR A 89 -13.53 7.06 -3.81
CA THR A 89 -12.98 6.76 -5.15
C THR A 89 -12.25 7.96 -5.75
N ALA A 90 -12.87 9.12 -5.76
CA ALA A 90 -12.26 10.34 -6.29
C ALA A 90 -11.05 10.80 -5.48
N GLY A 91 -11.10 10.63 -4.16
CA GLY A 91 -9.98 10.93 -3.26
C GLY A 91 -8.79 10.02 -3.49
N ALA A 92 -9.03 8.73 -3.65
CA ALA A 92 -8.01 7.74 -3.95
C ALA A 92 -7.34 8.01 -5.30
N ILE A 93 -8.12 8.30 -6.35
CA ILE A 93 -7.58 8.64 -7.67
C ILE A 93 -6.71 9.90 -7.59
N ARG A 94 -7.19 10.94 -6.92
CA ARG A 94 -6.43 12.19 -6.76
C ARG A 94 -5.12 11.99 -5.99
N MET A 95 -5.14 11.20 -4.92
CA MET A 95 -3.94 10.84 -4.15
C MET A 95 -2.97 10.03 -5.02
N GLY A 96 -3.44 8.95 -5.65
CA GLY A 96 -2.59 8.08 -6.48
C GLY A 96 -1.91 8.86 -7.62
N GLN A 97 -2.64 9.69 -8.35
CA GLN A 97 -2.08 10.52 -9.41
C GLN A 97 -1.00 11.50 -8.90
N ALA A 98 -1.15 12.03 -7.70
CA ALA A 98 -0.13 12.89 -7.10
C ALA A 98 1.16 12.14 -6.72
N LEU A 99 1.07 10.83 -6.49
CA LEU A 99 2.19 9.97 -6.11
C LEU A 99 2.91 9.33 -7.31
N GLU A 100 2.28 9.26 -8.49
CA GLU A 100 2.84 8.64 -9.70
C GLU A 100 4.27 9.10 -10.05
N PRO A 101 4.65 10.39 -9.89
CA PRO A 101 6.01 10.85 -10.18
C PRO A 101 7.12 10.16 -9.37
N TYR A 102 6.77 9.56 -8.24
CA TYR A 102 7.73 8.86 -7.36
C TYR A 102 7.77 7.35 -7.58
N SER A 103 6.96 6.84 -8.51
CA SER A 103 6.90 5.44 -8.91
C SER A 103 6.81 4.46 -7.73
N PRO A 104 5.79 4.54 -6.86
CA PRO A 104 5.55 3.49 -5.88
C PRO A 104 5.31 2.15 -6.57
N LEU A 105 5.82 1.06 -5.99
CA LEU A 105 5.57 -0.29 -6.50
C LEU A 105 4.11 -0.68 -6.33
N TRP A 106 3.50 -0.23 -5.21
CA TRP A 106 2.07 -0.41 -5.02
C TRP A 106 1.39 0.73 -4.26
N TYR A 107 0.08 0.82 -4.46
CA TYR A 107 -0.87 1.64 -3.74
C TYR A 107 -1.85 0.70 -3.02
N GLU A 108 -1.69 0.54 -1.69
CA GLU A 108 -2.37 -0.47 -0.91
C GLU A 108 -3.70 0.03 -0.38
N GLU A 109 -4.76 -0.75 -0.62
CA GLU A 109 -6.15 -0.50 -0.18
C GLU A 109 -6.57 0.97 -0.25
N PRO A 110 -6.55 1.59 -1.43
CA PRO A 110 -6.88 3.01 -1.57
C PRO A 110 -8.32 3.36 -1.15
N VAL A 111 -9.24 2.42 -1.28
CA VAL A 111 -10.66 2.51 -0.91
C VAL A 111 -11.06 1.33 -0.03
N PRO A 112 -12.22 1.34 0.65
CA PRO A 112 -12.69 0.19 1.42
C PRO A 112 -12.64 -1.13 0.62
N PRO A 113 -12.12 -2.23 1.19
CA PRO A 113 -11.84 -3.47 0.46
C PRO A 113 -13.07 -4.24 0.02
N ASP A 114 -14.24 -3.95 0.58
CA ASP A 114 -15.53 -4.49 0.22
C ASP A 114 -16.20 -3.76 -0.96
N ASP A 115 -15.67 -2.59 -1.36
CA ASP A 115 -16.14 -1.84 -2.53
C ASP A 115 -15.26 -2.15 -3.75
N LEU A 116 -15.50 -3.31 -4.38
CA LEU A 116 -14.77 -3.71 -5.59
C LEU A 116 -15.01 -2.79 -6.78
N HIS A 117 -16.17 -2.12 -6.86
CA HIS A 117 -16.44 -1.17 -7.93
C HIS A 117 -15.51 0.03 -7.85
N SER A 118 -15.41 0.63 -6.67
CA SER A 118 -14.50 1.74 -6.42
C SER A 118 -13.03 1.33 -6.56
N MET A 119 -12.65 0.15 -6.04
CA MET A 119 -11.28 -0.34 -6.18
C MET A 119 -10.87 -0.50 -7.65
N THR A 120 -11.76 -1.10 -8.47
CA THR A 120 -11.56 -1.24 -9.93
C THR A 120 -11.44 0.12 -10.62
N ALA A 121 -12.27 1.10 -10.21
CA ALA A 121 -12.20 2.45 -10.78
C ALA A 121 -10.85 3.13 -10.46
N VAL A 122 -10.33 2.95 -9.25
CA VAL A 122 -9.00 3.45 -8.88
C VAL A 122 -7.92 2.74 -9.70
N ALA A 123 -7.91 1.40 -9.73
CA ALA A 123 -6.91 0.61 -10.46
C ALA A 123 -6.82 0.99 -11.95
N ARG A 124 -7.93 1.40 -12.56
CA ARG A 124 -7.97 1.86 -13.96
C ARG A 124 -7.51 3.31 -14.16
N ALA A 125 -7.59 4.13 -13.11
CA ALA A 125 -7.35 5.58 -13.20
C ALA A 125 -5.94 6.00 -12.77
N VAL A 126 -5.21 5.13 -12.08
CA VAL A 126 -3.83 5.39 -11.62
C VAL A 126 -2.86 4.41 -12.28
N ARG A 127 -1.60 4.83 -12.43
CA ARG A 127 -0.53 4.00 -13.01
C ARG A 127 0.18 3.13 -11.97
N ILE A 128 -0.01 3.44 -10.70
CA ILE A 128 0.56 2.66 -9.59
C ILE A 128 -0.26 1.38 -9.43
N PRO A 129 0.33 0.19 -9.46
CA PRO A 129 -0.38 -1.07 -9.20
C PRO A 129 -1.13 -1.02 -7.86
N VAL A 130 -2.38 -1.44 -7.85
CA VAL A 130 -3.16 -1.54 -6.61
C VAL A 130 -2.84 -2.85 -5.91
N ALA A 131 -2.59 -2.78 -4.61
CA ALA A 131 -2.45 -3.93 -3.74
C ALA A 131 -3.64 -4.01 -2.77
N ALA A 132 -4.17 -5.22 -2.53
CA ALA A 132 -5.28 -5.43 -1.59
C ALA A 132 -5.31 -6.86 -1.06
N GLY A 133 -5.95 -7.06 0.07
CA GLY A 133 -6.24 -8.40 0.54
C GLY A 133 -6.02 -8.67 2.02
N GLU A 134 -5.38 -7.80 2.78
CA GLU A 134 -5.16 -8.01 4.22
C GLU A 134 -6.47 -8.18 5.00
N ARG A 135 -7.56 -7.58 4.52
CA ARG A 135 -8.90 -7.64 5.12
C ARG A 135 -9.85 -8.63 4.45
N LEU A 136 -9.40 -9.33 3.40
CA LEU A 136 -10.15 -10.42 2.76
C LEU A 136 -9.85 -11.75 3.45
N SER A 137 -10.83 -12.65 3.46
CA SER A 137 -10.76 -13.90 4.22
C SER A 137 -10.87 -15.16 3.35
N THR A 138 -11.50 -15.08 2.19
CA THR A 138 -11.82 -16.29 1.39
C THR A 138 -11.25 -16.21 -0.02
N LYS A 139 -10.91 -17.37 -0.57
CA LYS A 139 -10.53 -17.46 -1.99
C LYS A 139 -11.60 -16.94 -2.96
N ALA A 140 -12.88 -16.95 -2.54
CA ALA A 140 -13.95 -16.40 -3.36
C ALA A 140 -13.86 -14.88 -3.48
N GLU A 141 -13.52 -14.18 -2.39
CA GLU A 141 -13.26 -12.74 -2.37
C GLU A 141 -12.04 -12.39 -3.22
N PHE A 142 -10.92 -13.12 -3.07
CA PHE A 142 -9.73 -12.93 -3.92
C PHE A 142 -10.04 -13.20 -5.40
N GLY A 143 -10.83 -14.22 -5.70
CA GLY A 143 -11.30 -14.48 -7.07
C GLY A 143 -12.19 -13.37 -7.61
N ALA A 144 -12.99 -12.70 -6.78
CA ALA A 144 -13.77 -11.54 -7.19
C ALA A 144 -12.87 -10.33 -7.51
N VAL A 145 -11.86 -10.06 -6.65
CA VAL A 145 -10.84 -9.01 -6.89
C VAL A 145 -10.13 -9.22 -8.22
N LEU A 146 -9.65 -10.44 -8.47
CA LEU A 146 -8.94 -10.78 -9.70
C LEU A 146 -9.82 -10.62 -10.95
N ARG A 147 -11.06 -11.15 -10.93
CA ARG A 147 -11.99 -11.02 -12.06
C ARG A 147 -12.38 -9.58 -12.36
N ALA A 148 -12.47 -8.75 -11.33
CA ALA A 148 -12.77 -7.32 -11.49
C ALA A 148 -11.56 -6.51 -11.99
N GLY A 149 -10.34 -7.04 -11.89
CA GLY A 149 -9.11 -6.28 -12.11
C GLY A 149 -8.97 -5.16 -11.09
N ALA A 150 -9.34 -5.44 -9.84
CA ALA A 150 -9.35 -4.46 -8.76
C ALA A 150 -7.99 -4.32 -8.06
N ALA A 151 -7.12 -5.33 -8.19
CA ALA A 151 -5.75 -5.30 -7.69
C ALA A 151 -4.87 -6.24 -8.51
N GLU A 152 -3.61 -5.85 -8.70
CA GLU A 152 -2.55 -6.65 -9.33
C GLU A 152 -1.65 -7.35 -8.30
N ILE A 153 -1.74 -6.94 -7.03
CA ILE A 153 -0.94 -7.49 -5.94
C ILE A 153 -1.89 -7.93 -4.83
N LEU A 154 -1.88 -9.22 -4.52
CA LEU A 154 -2.74 -9.80 -3.48
C LEU A 154 -1.97 -9.94 -2.16
N GLN A 155 -2.59 -9.47 -1.07
CA GLN A 155 -2.00 -9.45 0.27
C GLN A 155 -2.81 -10.26 1.29
N PRO A 156 -3.08 -11.55 1.05
CA PRO A 156 -3.81 -12.35 2.02
C PRO A 156 -2.99 -12.53 3.31
N ALA A 157 -3.63 -12.35 4.46
CA ALA A 157 -3.07 -12.74 5.75
C ALA A 157 -3.28 -14.25 5.95
N LEU A 158 -2.20 -15.00 6.21
CA LEU A 158 -2.22 -16.47 6.30
C LEU A 158 -3.28 -16.99 7.30
N GLY A 159 -3.32 -16.38 8.48
CA GLY A 159 -4.28 -16.78 9.53
C GLY A 159 -5.73 -16.45 9.17
N ARG A 160 -5.96 -15.33 8.47
CA ARG A 160 -7.31 -14.88 8.06
C ARG A 160 -7.82 -15.66 6.85
N ALA A 161 -6.94 -15.97 5.90
CA ALA A 161 -7.30 -16.66 4.66
C ALA A 161 -7.51 -18.16 4.80
N GLY A 162 -7.41 -18.74 6.01
CA GLY A 162 -7.67 -20.15 6.27
C GLY A 162 -6.43 -21.05 6.21
N GLY A 163 -5.24 -20.48 6.41
CA GLY A 163 -3.99 -21.22 6.52
C GLY A 163 -3.30 -21.51 5.18
N ILE A 164 -2.24 -22.26 5.25
CA ILE A 164 -1.32 -22.55 4.12
C ILE A 164 -2.05 -23.10 2.90
N TRP A 165 -3.01 -24.00 3.10
CA TRP A 165 -3.71 -24.68 2.01
C TRP A 165 -4.60 -23.73 1.19
N GLU A 166 -5.34 -22.85 1.87
CA GLU A 166 -6.15 -21.84 1.17
C GLU A 166 -5.26 -20.76 0.54
N MET A 167 -4.16 -20.37 1.20
CA MET A 167 -3.17 -19.45 0.64
C MET A 167 -2.59 -19.96 -0.69
N LYS A 168 -2.25 -21.25 -0.78
CA LYS A 168 -1.76 -21.85 -2.03
C LYS A 168 -2.80 -21.81 -3.16
N LYS A 169 -4.09 -21.97 -2.85
CA LYS A 169 -5.15 -21.83 -3.85
C LYS A 169 -5.29 -20.40 -4.34
N ILE A 170 -5.19 -19.43 -3.43
CA ILE A 170 -5.20 -18.00 -3.77
C ILE A 170 -4.00 -17.68 -4.67
N ALA A 171 -2.82 -18.18 -4.33
CA ALA A 171 -1.61 -17.98 -5.13
C ALA A 171 -1.74 -18.59 -6.55
N ALA A 172 -2.31 -19.79 -6.67
CA ALA A 172 -2.54 -20.39 -7.97
C ALA A 172 -3.57 -19.63 -8.83
N MET A 173 -4.58 -19.01 -8.21
CA MET A 173 -5.49 -18.11 -8.92
C MET A 173 -4.79 -16.81 -9.35
N ALA A 174 -3.96 -16.24 -8.48
CA ALA A 174 -3.17 -15.03 -8.81
C ALA A 174 -2.28 -15.28 -10.03
N GLU A 175 -1.59 -16.43 -10.07
CA GLU A 175 -0.73 -16.83 -11.20
C GLU A 175 -1.49 -16.85 -12.53
N VAL A 176 -2.69 -17.41 -12.58
CA VAL A 176 -3.55 -17.44 -13.79
C VAL A 176 -3.94 -16.04 -14.26
N HIS A 177 -4.05 -15.08 -13.35
CA HIS A 177 -4.38 -13.68 -13.65
C HIS A 177 -3.16 -12.76 -13.80
N ASN A 178 -1.93 -13.29 -13.81
CA ASN A 178 -0.68 -12.52 -13.77
C ASN A 178 -0.58 -11.54 -12.59
N ALA A 179 -1.27 -11.84 -11.49
CA ALA A 179 -1.20 -11.06 -10.26
C ALA A 179 -0.09 -11.59 -9.35
N GLN A 180 0.51 -10.70 -8.56
CA GLN A 180 1.57 -11.04 -7.63
C GLN A 180 1.02 -11.34 -6.23
N MET A 181 1.81 -12.07 -5.44
CA MET A 181 1.52 -12.37 -4.04
C MET A 181 2.50 -11.64 -3.13
N ALA A 182 1.97 -10.86 -2.21
CA ALA A 182 2.72 -10.20 -1.14
C ALA A 182 1.99 -10.39 0.21
N PRO A 183 2.03 -11.61 0.80
CA PRO A 183 1.24 -11.94 1.97
C PRO A 183 1.43 -10.95 3.12
N HIS A 184 0.31 -10.57 3.74
CA HIS A 184 0.29 -9.76 4.96
C HIS A 184 0.63 -10.63 6.19
N LEU A 185 1.37 -10.07 7.14
CA LEU A 185 1.78 -10.73 8.39
C LEU A 185 0.78 -10.49 9.52
#